data_c5ccf317dfd6c96e953a4e9617aea856
#
_entry.id   c5ccf317dfd6c96e953a4e9617aea856
#
_cell.length_a   1.000
_cell.length_b   1.000
_cell.length_c   1.000
_cell.angle_alpha   90.00
_cell.angle_beta   90.00
_cell.angle_gamma   90.00
#
_symmetry.space_group_name_H-M   'P 1'
#
loop_
_entity.id
_entity.type
_entity.pdbx_description
1 polymer ?
#
loop_
_entity_poly.entity_id
_entity_poly.type
_entity_poly.pdbx_seq_one_letter_code
_entity_poly.pdbx_strand_id
1 'polypeptide(L)'
;MIDSARVATVNIHQSLLPTYRGRHPLNWAIIKGETHTGVTIHHINEDFDEGNIILQKKVEILNNDNVMDVYWKATEVVCEMLYGFFDKAKKGNLKGFRQDPERATYFPPRIPKDGKIDWGESAENIYNLVRALTYPYPGAYFYYRRKKMLIEIAKPEKQGPLGSKIGVPTFYRGAFFVKTGSGFLKIAKLRNANLIEIKN
;
A
#
# COMPACT_ATOMS: atom_id res chain seq x y z
N MET A 1 -10.78 -22.16 -18.24
CA MET A 1 -9.85 -22.37 -17.10
C MET A 1 -10.57 -22.40 -15.75
N ILE A 2 -11.57 -21.52 -15.49
CA ILE A 2 -12.38 -21.55 -14.25
C ILE A 2 -13.11 -22.89 -14.10
N ASP A 3 -13.68 -23.40 -15.18
CA ASP A 3 -14.48 -24.65 -15.22
C ASP A 3 -13.67 -25.95 -15.24
N SER A 4 -12.33 -25.87 -15.23
CA SER A 4 -11.48 -27.07 -15.25
C SER A 4 -11.17 -27.65 -13.88
N ALA A 5 -11.49 -26.93 -12.81
CA ALA A 5 -11.25 -27.37 -11.43
C ALA A 5 -12.28 -28.41 -10.98
N ARG A 6 -11.82 -29.52 -10.36
CA ARG A 6 -12.72 -30.57 -9.83
C ARG A 6 -13.50 -30.15 -8.59
N VAL A 7 -12.98 -29.20 -7.81
CA VAL A 7 -13.57 -28.78 -6.51
C VAL A 7 -13.88 -27.29 -6.53
N ALA A 8 -12.88 -26.45 -6.69
CA ALA A 8 -13.05 -24.99 -6.72
C ALA A 8 -11.81 -24.32 -7.32
N THR A 9 -12.00 -23.15 -7.93
CA THR A 9 -10.94 -22.20 -8.28
C THR A 9 -11.04 -21.02 -7.31
N VAL A 10 -9.94 -20.72 -6.61
CA VAL A 10 -9.91 -19.67 -5.59
C VAL A 10 -8.77 -18.71 -5.83
N ASN A 11 -8.95 -17.47 -5.35
CA ASN A 11 -7.91 -16.45 -5.29
C ASN A 11 -7.63 -16.09 -3.83
N ILE A 12 -6.39 -15.70 -3.56
CA ILE A 12 -5.96 -15.12 -2.28
C ILE A 12 -5.72 -13.64 -2.52
N HIS A 13 -6.63 -12.82 -2.05
CA HIS A 13 -6.59 -11.37 -2.23
C HIS A 13 -6.14 -10.68 -0.94
N GLN A 14 -5.17 -9.77 -1.04
CA GLN A 14 -4.57 -9.13 0.13
C GLN A 14 -5.34 -7.87 0.56
N SER A 15 -6.65 -8.02 0.76
CA SER A 15 -7.51 -7.01 1.39
C SER A 15 -8.64 -7.67 2.17
N LEU A 16 -9.43 -6.86 2.88
CA LEU A 16 -10.70 -7.25 3.47
C LEU A 16 -11.82 -7.03 2.43
N LEU A 17 -12.00 -7.97 1.50
CA LEU A 17 -13.10 -7.89 0.53
C LEU A 17 -14.45 -7.70 1.26
N PRO A 18 -15.35 -6.90 0.71
CA PRO A 18 -15.38 -6.33 -0.65
C PRO A 18 -14.60 -5.02 -0.82
N THR A 19 -13.88 -4.55 0.20
CA THR A 19 -13.06 -3.34 0.08
C THR A 19 -11.73 -3.65 -0.61
N TYR A 20 -11.20 -2.67 -1.37
CA TYR A 20 -9.92 -2.77 -2.08
C TYR A 20 -9.86 -3.90 -3.10
N ARG A 21 -10.94 -4.14 -3.88
CA ARG A 21 -10.90 -4.99 -5.08
C ARG A 21 -9.95 -4.41 -6.12
N GLY A 22 -9.40 -5.24 -6.99
CA GLY A 22 -8.50 -4.85 -8.07
C GLY A 22 -7.02 -5.01 -7.72
N ARG A 23 -6.16 -4.10 -8.19
CA ARG A 23 -4.71 -4.29 -8.12
C ARG A 23 -4.04 -3.46 -7.03
N HIS A 24 -2.94 -4.02 -6.47
CA HIS A 24 -2.09 -3.38 -5.45
C HIS A 24 -2.85 -2.97 -4.16
N PRO A 25 -3.72 -3.85 -3.59
CA PRO A 25 -4.57 -3.48 -2.47
C PRO A 25 -3.76 -3.01 -1.25
N LEU A 26 -2.61 -3.63 -0.94
CA LEU A 26 -1.74 -3.21 0.17
C LEU A 26 -1.21 -1.78 -0.01
N ASN A 27 -0.75 -1.45 -1.23
CA ASN A 27 -0.27 -0.10 -1.51
C ASN A 27 -1.39 0.92 -1.32
N TRP A 28 -2.59 0.62 -1.84
CA TRP A 28 -3.73 1.50 -1.71
C TRP A 28 -4.20 1.67 -0.27
N ALA A 29 -4.22 0.61 0.53
CA ALA A 29 -4.55 0.68 1.96
C ALA A 29 -3.59 1.62 2.70
N ILE A 30 -2.27 1.49 2.47
CA ILE A 30 -1.28 2.37 3.08
C ILE A 30 -1.43 3.82 2.60
N ILE A 31 -1.61 4.07 1.29
CA ILE A 31 -1.80 5.41 0.73
C ILE A 31 -3.03 6.09 1.32
N LYS A 32 -4.10 5.34 1.55
CA LYS A 32 -5.34 5.84 2.17
C LYS A 32 -5.23 6.03 3.68
N GLY A 33 -4.09 5.66 4.30
CA GLY A 33 -3.86 5.82 5.73
C GLY A 33 -4.64 4.84 6.58
N GLU A 34 -4.99 3.68 6.03
CA GLU A 34 -5.66 2.63 6.78
C GLU A 34 -4.77 2.11 7.91
N THR A 35 -5.36 1.80 9.05
CA THR A 35 -4.68 1.18 10.20
C THR A 35 -4.68 -0.35 10.12
N HIS A 36 -5.39 -0.90 9.17
CA HIS A 36 -5.44 -2.34 8.92
C HIS A 36 -5.87 -2.63 7.48
N THR A 37 -5.49 -3.79 7.02
CA THR A 37 -5.94 -4.46 5.80
C THR A 37 -6.33 -5.89 6.14
N GLY A 38 -6.25 -6.82 5.20
CA GLY A 38 -6.49 -8.22 5.48
C GLY A 38 -6.08 -9.14 4.36
N VAL A 39 -6.43 -10.39 4.52
CA VAL A 39 -6.32 -11.43 3.51
C VAL A 39 -7.68 -12.10 3.35
N THR A 40 -8.11 -12.28 2.12
CA THR A 40 -9.35 -12.96 1.77
C THR A 40 -9.07 -14.11 0.81
N ILE A 41 -9.51 -15.32 1.16
CA ILE A 41 -9.60 -16.46 0.23
C ILE A 41 -11.03 -16.47 -0.28
N HIS A 42 -11.22 -16.32 -1.59
CA HIS A 42 -12.53 -16.24 -2.21
C HIS A 42 -12.58 -17.06 -3.52
N HIS A 43 -13.78 -17.42 -3.96
CA HIS A 43 -13.98 -18.04 -5.27
C HIS A 43 -13.62 -17.08 -6.38
N ILE A 44 -13.08 -17.62 -7.47
CA ILE A 44 -12.95 -16.88 -8.72
C ILE A 44 -14.26 -17.02 -9.50
N ASN A 45 -14.78 -15.90 -9.99
CA ASN A 45 -15.89 -15.80 -10.93
C ASN A 45 -15.50 -14.94 -12.14
N GLU A 46 -16.46 -14.52 -12.95
CA GLU A 46 -16.20 -13.70 -14.15
C GLU A 46 -15.77 -12.27 -13.80
N ASP A 47 -16.21 -11.76 -12.65
CA ASP A 47 -15.92 -10.39 -12.20
C ASP A 47 -14.70 -10.35 -11.27
N PHE A 48 -14.02 -9.20 -11.27
CA PHE A 48 -12.78 -9.02 -10.48
C PHE A 48 -13.06 -8.99 -8.97
N ASP A 49 -12.53 -10.00 -8.26
CA ASP A 49 -12.55 -10.12 -6.81
C ASP A 49 -13.95 -10.11 -6.16
N GLU A 50 -14.99 -10.56 -6.91
CA GLU A 50 -16.40 -10.54 -6.47
C GLU A 50 -16.92 -11.88 -5.94
N GLY A 51 -16.17 -12.95 -6.13
CA GLY A 51 -16.60 -14.29 -5.72
C GLY A 51 -16.82 -14.42 -4.21
N ASN A 52 -17.59 -15.42 -3.82
CA ASN A 52 -17.93 -15.69 -2.42
C ASN A 52 -16.69 -15.86 -1.56
N ILE A 53 -16.69 -15.23 -0.39
CA ILE A 53 -15.59 -15.29 0.58
C ILE A 53 -15.65 -16.63 1.33
N ILE A 54 -14.56 -17.38 1.28
CA ILE A 54 -14.42 -18.67 2.00
C ILE A 54 -13.79 -18.44 3.38
N LEU A 55 -12.72 -17.66 3.43
CA LEU A 55 -12.02 -17.27 4.66
C LEU A 55 -11.53 -15.83 4.55
N GLN A 56 -11.52 -15.12 5.66
CA GLN A 56 -10.99 -13.76 5.72
C GLN A 56 -10.36 -13.52 7.09
N LYS A 57 -9.20 -12.83 7.09
CA LYS A 57 -8.48 -12.47 8.32
C LYS A 57 -7.88 -11.08 8.21
N LYS A 58 -7.93 -10.33 9.30
CA LYS A 58 -7.42 -8.96 9.41
C LYS A 58 -5.90 -8.94 9.58
N VAL A 59 -5.24 -7.93 9.02
CA VAL A 59 -3.81 -7.63 9.14
C VAL A 59 -3.65 -6.20 9.60
N GLU A 60 -2.90 -5.95 10.65
CA GLU A 60 -2.63 -4.61 11.18
C GLU A 60 -1.58 -3.89 10.33
N ILE A 61 -1.79 -2.58 10.12
CA ILE A 61 -0.84 -1.65 9.49
C ILE A 61 -0.39 -0.65 10.56
N LEU A 62 0.85 -0.74 11.00
CA LEU A 62 1.44 0.21 11.94
C LEU A 62 1.88 1.50 11.22
N ASN A 63 1.98 2.59 11.96
CA ASN A 63 2.34 3.90 11.40
C ASN A 63 3.72 3.93 10.71
N ASN A 64 4.63 3.07 11.13
CA ASN A 64 5.98 2.94 10.55
C ASN A 64 6.14 1.78 9.57
N ASP A 65 5.11 0.99 9.34
CA ASP A 65 5.16 -0.08 8.33
C ASP A 65 5.28 0.52 6.94
N ASN A 66 6.16 -0.01 6.15
CA ASN A 66 6.17 0.16 4.70
C ASN A 66 5.41 -0.98 4.02
N VAL A 67 5.27 -0.91 2.70
CA VAL A 67 4.49 -1.91 1.96
C VAL A 67 5.05 -3.33 2.09
N MET A 68 6.37 -3.49 2.25
CA MET A 68 6.97 -4.82 2.41
C MET A 68 6.73 -5.39 3.81
N ASP A 69 6.71 -4.54 4.85
CA ASP A 69 6.36 -4.99 6.21
C ASP A 69 4.92 -5.53 6.23
N VAL A 70 3.98 -4.80 5.62
CA VAL A 70 2.58 -5.24 5.50
C VAL A 70 2.44 -6.49 4.63
N TYR A 71 3.22 -6.59 3.53
CA TYR A 71 3.25 -7.78 2.67
C TYR A 71 3.67 -9.04 3.44
N TRP A 72 4.72 -8.94 4.24
CA TRP A 72 5.18 -10.08 5.05
C TRP A 72 4.16 -10.48 6.11
N LYS A 73 3.57 -9.52 6.84
CA LYS A 73 2.46 -9.78 7.77
C LYS A 73 1.27 -10.47 7.08
N ALA A 74 0.89 -9.99 5.90
CA ALA A 74 -0.17 -10.62 5.11
C ALA A 74 0.20 -12.03 4.67
N THR A 75 1.46 -12.27 4.31
CA THR A 75 1.96 -13.60 3.91
C THR A 75 1.91 -14.60 5.06
N GLU A 76 2.29 -14.20 6.27
CA GLU A 76 2.16 -15.02 7.48
C GLU A 76 0.70 -15.42 7.72
N VAL A 77 -0.22 -14.44 7.60
CA VAL A 77 -1.67 -14.69 7.72
C VAL A 77 -2.16 -15.63 6.62
N VAL A 78 -1.67 -15.52 5.38
CA VAL A 78 -1.98 -16.49 4.31
C VAL A 78 -1.59 -17.91 4.73
N CYS A 79 -0.36 -18.10 5.21
CA CYS A 79 0.12 -19.42 5.64
C CYS A 79 -0.77 -20.03 6.73
N GLU A 80 -1.16 -19.24 7.73
CA GLU A 80 -2.09 -19.70 8.77
C GLU A 80 -3.47 -20.07 8.20
N MET A 81 -4.00 -19.25 7.29
CA MET A 81 -5.32 -19.47 6.69
C MET A 81 -5.39 -20.72 5.82
N LEU A 82 -4.27 -21.11 5.18
CA LEU A 82 -4.21 -22.30 4.31
C LEU A 82 -4.55 -23.59 5.06
N TYR A 83 -4.17 -23.74 6.32
CA TYR A 83 -4.54 -24.90 7.13
C TYR A 83 -6.07 -25.02 7.25
N GLY A 84 -6.74 -23.94 7.63
CA GLY A 84 -8.20 -23.91 7.73
C GLY A 84 -8.89 -24.07 6.37
N PHE A 85 -8.31 -23.54 5.31
CA PHE A 85 -8.82 -23.70 3.96
C PHE A 85 -8.78 -25.17 3.51
N PHE A 86 -7.64 -25.86 3.67
CA PHE A 86 -7.53 -27.28 3.31
C PHE A 86 -8.43 -28.17 4.15
N ASP A 87 -8.62 -27.88 5.44
CA ASP A 87 -9.58 -28.61 6.27
C ASP A 87 -11.02 -28.45 5.76
N LYS A 88 -11.43 -27.24 5.39
CA LYS A 88 -12.73 -26.97 4.76
C LYS A 88 -12.86 -27.71 3.43
N ALA A 89 -11.81 -27.70 2.59
CA ALA A 89 -11.80 -28.37 1.30
C ALA A 89 -11.99 -29.88 1.44
N LYS A 90 -11.27 -30.52 2.35
CA LYS A 90 -11.41 -31.97 2.66
C LYS A 90 -12.83 -32.35 3.10
N LYS A 91 -13.51 -31.45 3.82
CA LYS A 91 -14.89 -31.64 4.28
C LYS A 91 -15.95 -31.26 3.24
N GLY A 92 -15.56 -30.83 2.04
CA GLY A 92 -16.48 -30.35 1.00
C GLY A 92 -17.18 -29.03 1.34
N ASN A 93 -16.65 -28.26 2.29
CA ASN A 93 -17.28 -27.05 2.81
C ASN A 93 -16.57 -25.77 2.32
N LEU A 94 -16.61 -25.55 1.00
CA LEU A 94 -16.04 -24.35 0.37
C LEU A 94 -17.10 -23.34 -0.14
N LYS A 95 -18.37 -23.51 0.23
CA LYS A 95 -19.45 -22.64 -0.28
C LYS A 95 -19.19 -21.15 -0.10
N GLY A 96 -18.64 -20.76 1.05
CA GLY A 96 -18.40 -19.36 1.39
C GLY A 96 -19.67 -18.52 1.55
N PHE A 97 -19.54 -17.21 1.69
CA PHE A 97 -20.63 -16.25 1.81
C PHE A 97 -20.48 -15.12 0.78
N ARG A 98 -21.61 -14.58 0.33
CA ARG A 98 -21.65 -13.51 -0.68
C ARG A 98 -21.07 -12.23 -0.12
N GLN A 99 -20.33 -11.51 -0.96
CA GLN A 99 -19.86 -10.17 -0.65
C GLN A 99 -21.01 -9.16 -0.70
N ASP A 100 -20.96 -8.15 0.16
CA ASP A 100 -21.90 -7.03 0.16
C ASP A 100 -21.49 -6.01 -0.92
N PRO A 101 -22.27 -5.83 -1.99
CA PRO A 101 -21.91 -4.95 -3.09
C PRO A 101 -21.91 -3.47 -2.69
N GLU A 102 -22.69 -3.07 -1.66
CA GLU A 102 -22.76 -1.67 -1.21
C GLU A 102 -21.45 -1.22 -0.53
N ARG A 103 -20.68 -2.18 -0.01
CA ARG A 103 -19.38 -1.93 0.63
C ARG A 103 -18.20 -2.08 -0.33
N ALA A 104 -18.45 -2.44 -1.58
CA ALA A 104 -17.37 -2.70 -2.53
C ALA A 104 -16.64 -1.42 -2.94
N THR A 105 -15.31 -1.48 -2.93
CA THR A 105 -14.45 -0.44 -3.48
C THR A 105 -13.47 -1.04 -4.46
N TYR A 106 -13.19 -0.32 -5.56
CA TYR A 106 -12.30 -0.77 -6.63
C TYR A 106 -11.13 0.18 -6.79
N PHE A 107 -9.94 -0.39 -6.94
CA PHE A 107 -8.73 0.39 -7.13
C PHE A 107 -8.00 -0.05 -8.41
N PRO A 108 -7.60 0.92 -9.26
CA PRO A 108 -6.89 0.65 -10.50
C PRO A 108 -5.44 0.18 -10.23
N PRO A 109 -4.80 -0.44 -11.25
CA PRO A 109 -3.37 -0.67 -11.20
C PRO A 109 -2.62 0.66 -11.09
N ARG A 110 -1.55 0.66 -10.29
CA ARG A 110 -0.66 1.83 -10.21
C ARG A 110 0.45 1.74 -11.26
N ILE A 111 0.80 2.89 -11.80
CA ILE A 111 1.92 3.05 -12.74
C ILE A 111 2.98 3.99 -12.12
N PRO A 112 4.22 3.99 -12.60
CA PRO A 112 5.31 4.82 -12.03
C PRO A 112 4.99 6.32 -11.94
N LYS A 113 4.13 6.84 -12.83
CA LYS A 113 3.69 8.24 -12.82
C LYS A 113 2.91 8.60 -11.56
N ASP A 114 2.17 7.67 -10.99
CA ASP A 114 1.34 7.87 -9.80
C ASP A 114 2.16 8.06 -8.51
N GLY A 115 3.46 7.81 -8.58
CA GLY A 115 4.39 8.08 -7.48
C GLY A 115 4.84 9.54 -7.40
N LYS A 116 4.38 10.43 -8.30
CA LYS A 116 4.73 11.85 -8.25
C LYS A 116 4.09 12.50 -7.02
N ILE A 117 4.93 13.12 -6.18
CA ILE A 117 4.50 13.81 -4.97
C ILE A 117 3.80 15.11 -5.34
N ASP A 118 2.60 15.31 -4.79
CA ASP A 118 1.95 16.62 -4.70
C ASP A 118 2.26 17.23 -3.34
N TRP A 119 3.05 18.28 -3.32
CA TRP A 119 3.41 18.98 -2.09
C TRP A 119 2.26 19.79 -1.47
N GLY A 120 1.15 19.96 -2.19
CA GLY A 120 -0.09 20.54 -1.66
C GLY A 120 -0.83 19.64 -0.67
N GLU A 121 -0.54 18.34 -0.69
CA GLU A 121 -1.08 17.37 0.25
C GLU A 121 -0.53 17.56 1.67
N SER A 122 -1.11 16.86 2.66
CA SER A 122 -0.59 16.83 4.03
C SER A 122 0.72 16.04 4.11
N ALA A 123 1.55 16.34 5.11
CA ALA A 123 2.78 15.58 5.37
C ALA A 123 2.51 14.10 5.60
N GLU A 124 1.37 13.76 6.25
CA GLU A 124 0.92 12.38 6.47
C GLU A 124 0.58 11.67 5.16
N ASN A 125 -0.19 12.31 4.27
CA ASN A 125 -0.55 11.73 2.98
C ASN A 125 0.69 11.48 2.11
N ILE A 126 1.64 12.42 2.11
CA ILE A 126 2.90 12.25 1.38
C ILE A 126 3.76 11.15 2.01
N TYR A 127 3.82 11.08 3.34
CA TYR A 127 4.50 9.99 4.05
C TYR A 127 3.89 8.62 3.72
N ASN A 128 2.56 8.51 3.71
CA ASN A 128 1.86 7.30 3.31
C ASN A 128 2.21 6.90 1.87
N LEU A 129 2.28 7.86 0.95
CA LEU A 129 2.71 7.59 -0.43
C LEU A 129 4.16 7.06 -0.47
N VAL A 130 5.08 7.66 0.30
CA VAL A 130 6.48 7.22 0.37
C VAL A 130 6.57 5.79 0.87
N ARG A 131 5.98 5.46 2.03
CA ARG A 131 6.07 4.13 2.63
C ARG A 131 5.30 3.05 1.84
N ALA A 132 4.28 3.43 1.08
CA ALA A 132 3.55 2.53 0.20
C ALA A 132 4.30 2.17 -1.09
N LEU A 133 5.28 2.97 -1.49
CA LEU A 133 6.00 2.81 -2.76
C LEU A 133 7.49 2.50 -2.58
N THR A 134 7.90 2.00 -1.41
CA THR A 134 9.26 1.52 -1.20
C THR A 134 9.58 0.33 -2.12
N TYR A 135 10.87 0.01 -2.28
CA TYR A 135 11.29 -1.15 -3.06
C TYR A 135 10.42 -2.39 -2.73
N PRO A 136 9.96 -3.18 -3.73
CA PRO A 136 10.33 -3.17 -5.16
C PRO A 136 9.53 -2.20 -6.05
N TYR A 137 8.70 -1.35 -5.49
CA TYR A 137 7.92 -0.38 -6.25
C TYR A 137 8.77 0.80 -6.73
N PRO A 138 8.31 1.55 -7.75
CA PRO A 138 9.11 2.62 -8.38
C PRO A 138 9.51 3.79 -7.48
N GLY A 139 8.90 3.92 -6.30
CA GLY A 139 9.17 4.97 -5.31
C GLY A 139 8.35 6.25 -5.51
N ALA A 140 8.15 6.97 -4.41
CA ALA A 140 7.59 8.32 -4.44
C ALA A 140 8.67 9.32 -4.87
N TYR A 141 8.32 10.26 -5.75
CA TYR A 141 9.32 11.15 -6.34
C TYR A 141 8.80 12.57 -6.56
N PHE A 142 9.76 13.50 -6.68
CA PHE A 142 9.52 14.88 -7.10
C PHE A 142 10.65 15.34 -8.04
N TYR A 143 10.49 16.52 -8.66
CA TYR A 143 11.54 17.12 -9.44
C TYR A 143 12.17 18.28 -8.70
N TYR A 144 13.51 18.26 -8.58
CA TYR A 144 14.29 19.36 -8.07
C TYR A 144 15.37 19.75 -9.07
N ARG A 145 15.40 21.01 -9.49
CA ARG A 145 16.33 21.51 -10.54
C ARG A 145 16.36 20.59 -11.77
N ARG A 146 15.20 20.18 -12.27
CA ARG A 146 15.00 19.25 -13.42
C ARG A 146 15.50 17.81 -13.19
N LYS A 147 15.98 17.46 -12.02
CA LYS A 147 16.38 16.09 -11.67
C LYS A 147 15.26 15.38 -10.93
N LYS A 148 15.01 14.12 -11.30
CA LYS A 148 14.04 13.27 -10.60
C LYS A 148 14.68 12.74 -9.32
N MET A 149 14.09 13.09 -8.18
CA MET A 149 14.53 12.70 -6.85
C MET A 149 13.50 11.74 -6.24
N LEU A 150 13.96 10.58 -5.78
CA LEU A 150 13.13 9.63 -5.06
C LEU A 150 13.32 9.79 -3.55
N ILE A 151 12.22 9.78 -2.82
CA ILE A 151 12.26 9.75 -1.35
C ILE A 151 12.15 8.29 -0.91
N GLU A 152 13.18 7.80 -0.22
CA GLU A 152 13.20 6.43 0.29
C GLU A 152 12.76 6.37 1.75
N ILE A 153 13.20 7.36 2.56
CA ILE A 153 12.87 7.44 3.98
C ILE A 153 12.49 8.88 4.32
N ALA A 154 11.33 9.03 4.90
CA ALA A 154 10.84 10.32 5.41
C ALA A 154 10.01 10.12 6.68
N LYS A 155 9.72 11.23 7.36
CA LYS A 155 8.78 11.27 8.49
C LYS A 155 7.96 12.56 8.41
N PRO A 156 6.67 12.51 8.76
CA PRO A 156 5.86 13.71 8.92
C PRO A 156 6.27 14.45 10.20
N GLU A 157 6.29 15.77 10.14
CA GLU A 157 6.59 16.65 11.28
C GLU A 157 5.58 17.79 11.32
N LYS A 158 5.11 18.15 12.51
CA LYS A 158 4.16 19.27 12.68
C LYS A 158 4.82 20.62 12.47
N GLN A 159 6.10 20.73 12.80
CA GLN A 159 6.88 21.97 12.77
C GLN A 159 8.17 21.77 11.95
N GLY A 160 8.65 22.87 11.37
CA GLY A 160 9.88 22.88 10.58
C GLY A 160 10.45 24.29 10.44
N PRO A 161 11.42 24.50 9.53
CA PRO A 161 12.07 25.79 9.37
C PRO A 161 11.08 26.91 9.05
N LEU A 162 11.21 28.07 9.75
CA LEU A 162 10.40 29.25 9.48
C LEU A 162 10.68 29.79 8.07
N GLY A 163 9.67 30.38 7.44
CA GLY A 163 9.79 30.97 6.11
C GLY A 163 9.87 29.96 4.95
N SER A 164 9.77 28.65 5.23
CA SER A 164 9.77 27.63 4.19
C SER A 164 8.60 27.78 3.22
N LYS A 165 8.86 27.59 1.92
CA LYS A 165 7.86 27.54 0.85
C LYS A 165 7.45 26.09 0.58
N ILE A 166 6.17 25.87 0.25
CA ILE A 166 5.65 24.54 -0.12
C ILE A 166 6.45 23.95 -1.28
N GLY A 167 6.87 22.69 -1.14
CA GLY A 167 7.60 21.95 -2.16
C GLY A 167 9.08 22.33 -2.33
N VAL A 168 9.59 23.26 -1.52
CA VAL A 168 11.00 23.69 -1.59
C VAL A 168 11.81 23.04 -0.46
N PRO A 169 12.78 22.15 -0.77
CA PRO A 169 13.64 21.57 0.25
C PRO A 169 14.48 22.61 1.00
N THR A 170 14.45 22.58 2.29
CA THR A 170 15.21 23.48 3.19
C THR A 170 16.06 22.63 4.12
N PHE A 171 17.38 22.84 4.14
CA PHE A 171 18.26 22.17 5.10
C PHE A 171 18.16 22.85 6.47
N TYR A 172 17.84 22.07 7.51
CA TYR A 172 17.63 22.57 8.86
C TYR A 172 17.96 21.50 9.90
N ARG A 173 18.80 21.84 10.89
CA ARG A 173 19.20 20.93 11.99
C ARG A 173 19.68 19.56 11.52
N GLY A 174 20.53 19.54 10.47
CA GLY A 174 21.13 18.31 9.98
C GLY A 174 20.23 17.42 9.09
N ALA A 175 19.04 17.91 8.66
CA ALA A 175 18.15 17.17 7.79
C ALA A 175 17.47 18.08 6.76
N PHE A 176 16.95 17.49 5.69
CA PHE A 176 16.10 18.20 4.72
C PHE A 176 14.65 18.18 5.18
N PHE A 177 14.02 19.34 5.19
CA PHE A 177 12.60 19.53 5.43
C PHE A 177 11.95 20.11 4.17
N VAL A 178 10.76 19.65 3.86
CA VAL A 178 9.92 20.24 2.82
C VAL A 178 8.59 20.61 3.44
N LYS A 179 8.20 21.90 3.32
CA LYS A 179 6.87 22.34 3.72
C LYS A 179 5.83 21.74 2.78
N THR A 180 4.75 21.23 3.34
CA THR A 180 3.63 20.61 2.65
C THR A 180 2.37 21.45 2.82
N GLY A 181 1.26 21.06 2.25
CA GLY A 181 -0.03 21.72 2.47
C GLY A 181 -0.45 21.76 3.94
N SER A 182 -0.05 20.75 4.72
CA SER A 182 -0.22 20.70 6.17
C SER A 182 0.97 19.99 6.81
N GLY A 183 1.76 20.72 7.61
CA GLY A 183 2.97 20.22 8.27
C GLY A 183 4.20 20.23 7.36
N PHE A 184 5.17 19.40 7.70
CA PHE A 184 6.45 19.26 7.02
C PHE A 184 6.78 17.79 6.81
N LEU A 185 7.45 17.50 5.71
CA LEU A 185 8.07 16.21 5.51
C LEU A 185 9.58 16.32 5.81
N LYS A 186 10.05 15.64 6.84
CA LYS A 186 11.47 15.46 7.12
C LYS A 186 11.98 14.31 6.29
N ILE A 187 12.94 14.58 5.42
CA ILE A 187 13.53 13.58 4.52
C ILE A 187 14.82 13.07 5.14
N ALA A 188 14.88 11.77 5.39
CA ALA A 188 16.05 11.10 5.93
C ALA A 188 16.90 10.44 4.84
N LYS A 189 16.29 9.99 3.72
CA LYS A 189 17.01 9.38 2.62
C LYS A 189 16.40 9.76 1.28
N LEU A 190 17.25 10.32 0.42
CA LEU A 190 16.95 10.65 -0.98
C LEU A 190 17.84 9.85 -1.92
N ARG A 191 17.33 9.48 -3.07
CA ARG A 191 18.08 8.90 -4.17
C ARG A 191 17.79 9.67 -5.46
N ASN A 192 18.85 10.00 -6.23
CA ASN A 192 18.68 10.43 -7.60
C ASN A 192 18.24 9.23 -8.44
N ALA A 193 17.29 9.40 -9.35
CA ALA A 193 16.80 8.33 -10.23
C ALA A 193 17.91 7.69 -11.08
N ASN A 194 19.07 8.34 -11.21
CA ASN A 194 20.25 7.84 -11.91
C ASN A 194 21.25 7.09 -11.00
N LEU A 195 20.79 6.52 -9.86
CA LEU A 195 21.55 5.63 -8.96
C LEU A 195 22.67 6.27 -8.11
N ILE A 196 22.69 7.56 -7.91
CA ILE A 196 23.64 8.18 -6.96
C ILE A 196 22.90 8.38 -5.62
N GLU A 197 23.29 7.63 -4.59
CA GLU A 197 22.90 7.93 -3.21
C GLU A 197 23.46 9.31 -2.83
N ILE A 198 22.59 10.23 -2.49
CA ILE A 198 23.00 11.47 -1.83
C ILE A 198 23.02 11.15 -0.34
N LYS A 199 24.19 10.76 0.16
CA LYS A 199 24.45 10.68 1.61
C LYS A 199 24.59 12.11 2.14
N ASN A 200 23.86 12.43 3.19
CA ASN A 200 24.08 13.65 3.98
C ASN A 200 25.34 13.52 4.82
#